data_62b4d2845238ca78fbb3ccae5f36429f
#
_entry.id   62b4d2845238ca78fbb3ccae5f36429f
#
_cell.length_a   1.000
_cell.length_b   1.000
_cell.length_c   1.000
_cell.angle_alpha   90.00
_cell.angle_beta   90.00
_cell.angle_gamma   90.00
#
_symmetry.space_group_name_H-M   'P 1'
#
loop_
_entity.id
_entity.type
_entity.pdbx_description
1 polymer ?
#
loop_
_entity_poly.entity_id
_entity_poly.type
_entity_poly.pdbx_seq_one_letter_code
_entity_poly.pdbx_strand_id
1 'polypeptide(L)'
;MTNAEIISSGNACLGIEFGSTRIKAVLINDKFEPIANGSFTWENSLIDGIWTYNIEEIHKGLQTCYADLKKDVKEKYNVTLTSFKCAGISAMMHGYLAFDKDDNLLVPFRTWRNTITGAASELLSTLFNFPVPERWSVSHFYQAILNNEEHVSKIANVYTLAAYIHYKLTGEKVIGVGDASGMFPVEFSADKKSCDYKKDFVSKFEALESVKKFGFKIKEVFPKVLMAGENAGKLTEDGAKFLDPEGDLKAGILMCPPEGDAGTGMVATNSVEAQTGNISAGTSVFSMVVLEKDLKKAYPGIIDIVTTPDGYPVAMVHCNNCTGEHNYWMNFFKEIVDTMCGSENSPKIGEFYDKLIMKSLEADEDCGNLLAYNYLSGETITGFNSGRPLFVRGENAQFNIANFMRVQMFSSLGALRVGMDILYDDEKVPVKSMTGAGGYFKTEAGLKYMACAMKTPVSAMETAGEGGPWGMAILAAYATDAQKKSLSDYLNQNVFAECKKETSQPDEKISKSFEVFYERYKKGLAVEKAAVESL
;
A
#
# COMPACT_ATOMS: atom_id res chain seq x y z
N MET A 1 0.58 33.82 -1.96
CA MET A 1 0.87 33.72 -3.42
C MET A 1 -0.28 33.01 -4.11
N THR A 2 -0.58 33.36 -5.35
CA THR A 2 -1.49 32.57 -6.18
C THR A 2 -0.79 31.28 -6.62
N ASN A 3 -1.56 30.25 -7.03
CA ASN A 3 -0.96 29.00 -7.52
C ASN A 3 -0.04 29.24 -8.74
N ALA A 4 -0.39 30.18 -9.63
CA ALA A 4 0.47 30.57 -10.75
C ALA A 4 1.82 31.17 -10.29
N GLU A 5 1.83 32.00 -9.25
CA GLU A 5 3.06 32.55 -8.66
C GLU A 5 3.89 31.48 -7.97
N ILE A 6 3.25 30.55 -7.24
CA ILE A 6 3.93 29.41 -6.58
C ILE A 6 4.64 28.55 -7.63
N ILE A 7 3.96 28.21 -8.73
CA ILE A 7 4.53 27.41 -9.82
C ILE A 7 5.67 28.16 -10.52
N SER A 8 5.43 29.42 -10.94
CA SER A 8 6.43 30.20 -11.68
C SER A 8 7.70 30.51 -10.88
N SER A 9 7.59 30.58 -9.54
CA SER A 9 8.73 30.77 -8.63
C SER A 9 9.42 29.46 -8.23
N GLY A 10 8.93 28.30 -8.69
CA GLY A 10 9.46 26.98 -8.33
C GLY A 10 9.24 26.59 -6.87
N ASN A 11 8.20 27.12 -6.21
CA ASN A 11 7.89 26.82 -4.79
C ASN A 11 6.90 25.67 -4.58
N ALA A 12 6.34 25.09 -5.64
CA ALA A 12 5.51 23.89 -5.56
C ALA A 12 6.35 22.63 -5.27
N CYS A 13 5.75 21.61 -4.68
CA CYS A 13 6.39 20.31 -4.49
C CYS A 13 5.71 19.24 -5.37
N LEU A 14 6.51 18.33 -5.92
CA LEU A 14 6.08 17.30 -6.84
C LEU A 14 6.22 15.90 -6.22
N GLY A 15 5.16 15.10 -6.29
CA GLY A 15 5.21 13.65 -6.05
C GLY A 15 4.82 12.88 -7.30
N ILE A 16 5.59 11.85 -7.64
CA ILE A 16 5.29 10.92 -8.74
C ILE A 16 5.22 9.51 -8.16
N GLU A 17 4.14 8.79 -8.47
CA GLU A 17 3.95 7.41 -8.04
C GLU A 17 3.75 6.46 -9.20
N PHE A 18 4.49 5.37 -9.20
CA PHE A 18 4.34 4.23 -10.11
C PHE A 18 3.43 3.18 -9.47
N GLY A 19 2.12 3.35 -9.61
CA GLY A 19 1.14 2.34 -9.18
C GLY A 19 1.01 1.20 -10.19
N SER A 20 0.39 0.09 -9.80
CA SER A 20 0.28 -1.13 -10.63
C SER A 20 -0.46 -0.96 -11.96
N THR A 21 -1.36 0.01 -12.07
CA THR A 21 -2.17 0.25 -13.29
C THR A 21 -2.03 1.66 -13.84
N ARG A 22 -1.37 2.54 -13.10
CA ARG A 22 -1.24 3.94 -13.47
C ARG A 22 -0.02 4.58 -12.82
N ILE A 23 0.74 5.34 -13.60
CA ILE A 23 1.70 6.31 -13.09
C ILE A 23 0.95 7.62 -12.89
N LYS A 24 1.13 8.27 -11.75
CA LYS A 24 0.48 9.54 -11.40
C LYS A 24 1.49 10.54 -10.91
N ALA A 25 1.30 11.80 -11.27
CA ALA A 25 2.06 12.93 -10.76
C ALA A 25 1.10 13.93 -10.12
N VAL A 26 1.46 14.46 -8.96
CA VAL A 26 0.68 15.48 -8.23
C VAL A 26 1.62 16.62 -7.84
N LEU A 27 1.25 17.83 -8.24
CA LEU A 27 1.90 19.07 -7.83
C LEU A 27 1.09 19.72 -6.72
N ILE A 28 1.71 20.04 -5.59
CA ILE A 28 1.05 20.69 -4.45
C ILE A 28 1.59 22.10 -4.21
N ASN A 29 0.74 22.98 -3.67
CA ASN A 29 1.09 24.32 -3.22
C ASN A 29 1.61 24.33 -1.77
N ASP A 30 1.84 25.53 -1.22
CA ASP A 30 2.30 25.76 0.15
C ASP A 30 1.25 25.43 1.24
N LYS A 31 0.01 25.14 0.84
CA LYS A 31 -1.07 24.62 1.71
C LYS A 31 -1.30 23.12 1.54
N PHE A 32 -0.42 22.43 0.84
CA PHE A 32 -0.50 21.00 0.51
C PHE A 32 -1.69 20.62 -0.39
N GLU A 33 -2.38 21.60 -1.00
CA GLU A 33 -3.49 21.36 -1.91
C GLU A 33 -2.96 20.89 -3.26
N PRO A 34 -3.54 19.83 -3.87
CA PRO A 34 -3.25 19.45 -5.24
C PRO A 34 -3.65 20.57 -6.21
N ILE A 35 -2.69 21.07 -6.97
CA ILE A 35 -2.93 22.17 -7.92
C ILE A 35 -2.84 21.73 -9.38
N ALA A 36 -2.08 20.68 -9.67
CA ALA A 36 -2.04 20.07 -10.99
C ALA A 36 -1.72 18.59 -10.90
N ASN A 37 -2.16 17.85 -11.93
CA ASN A 37 -2.02 16.41 -11.99
C ASN A 37 -1.53 15.97 -13.38
N GLY A 38 -0.82 14.84 -13.41
CA GLY A 38 -0.50 14.11 -14.62
C GLY A 38 -0.72 12.62 -14.43
N SER A 39 -0.95 11.89 -15.52
CA SER A 39 -1.14 10.45 -15.44
C SER A 39 -0.73 9.71 -16.71
N PHE A 40 -0.40 8.43 -16.53
CA PHE A 40 -0.19 7.47 -17.61
C PHE A 40 -0.74 6.12 -17.18
N THR A 41 -1.60 5.51 -18.01
CA THR A 41 -2.15 4.17 -17.75
C THR A 41 -1.26 3.12 -18.41
N TRP A 42 -0.93 2.07 -17.66
CA TRP A 42 -0.13 0.94 -18.11
C TRP A 42 -0.62 -0.38 -17.51
N GLU A 43 -0.08 -1.49 -17.97
CA GLU A 43 -0.47 -2.81 -17.49
C GLU A 43 0.76 -3.69 -17.23
N ASN A 44 0.65 -4.55 -16.21
CA ASN A 44 1.62 -5.57 -15.90
C ASN A 44 1.50 -6.73 -16.88
N SER A 45 2.60 -7.17 -17.46
CA SER A 45 2.65 -8.25 -18.45
C SER A 45 3.21 -9.54 -17.84
N LEU A 46 2.66 -10.68 -18.25
CA LEU A 46 3.20 -11.99 -17.93
C LEU A 46 4.01 -12.51 -19.13
N ILE A 47 5.33 -12.51 -19.01
CA ILE A 47 6.27 -12.92 -20.05
C ILE A 47 7.12 -14.08 -19.51
N ASP A 48 7.10 -15.21 -20.18
CA ASP A 48 7.83 -16.44 -19.77
C ASP A 48 7.62 -16.83 -18.29
N GLY A 49 6.39 -16.63 -17.79
CA GLY A 49 6.04 -16.93 -16.40
C GLY A 49 6.46 -15.85 -15.40
N ILE A 50 6.99 -14.73 -15.85
CA ILE A 50 7.41 -13.59 -15.00
C ILE A 50 6.45 -12.42 -15.18
N TRP A 51 5.86 -11.96 -14.11
CA TRP A 51 5.12 -10.69 -14.07
C TRP A 51 6.10 -9.52 -14.09
N THR A 52 6.03 -8.71 -15.14
CA THR A 52 7.00 -7.65 -15.43
C THR A 52 6.36 -6.40 -16.01
N TYR A 53 7.11 -5.29 -15.98
CA TYR A 53 6.93 -4.11 -16.82
C TYR A 53 8.19 -3.93 -17.65
N ASN A 54 8.03 -3.63 -18.94
CA ASN A 54 9.17 -3.33 -19.80
C ASN A 54 9.86 -2.04 -19.35
N ILE A 55 11.20 -2.02 -19.34
CA ILE A 55 11.97 -0.88 -18.84
C ILE A 55 11.78 0.37 -19.71
N GLU A 56 11.64 0.22 -21.02
CA GLU A 56 11.35 1.32 -21.94
C GLU A 56 9.94 1.88 -21.71
N GLU A 57 8.98 1.03 -21.37
CA GLU A 57 7.62 1.47 -21.01
C GLU A 57 7.61 2.22 -19.68
N ILE A 58 8.40 1.80 -18.70
CA ILE A 58 8.60 2.52 -17.44
C ILE A 58 9.10 3.94 -17.73
N HIS A 59 10.15 4.09 -18.56
CA HIS A 59 10.72 5.38 -18.92
C HIS A 59 9.72 6.26 -19.68
N LYS A 60 9.09 5.70 -20.72
CA LYS A 60 8.08 6.39 -21.52
C LYS A 60 6.87 6.81 -20.67
N GLY A 61 6.43 5.93 -19.77
CA GLY A 61 5.31 6.20 -18.88
C GLY A 61 5.59 7.38 -17.94
N LEU A 62 6.79 7.44 -17.35
CA LEU A 62 7.25 8.57 -16.55
C LEU A 62 7.21 9.89 -17.35
N GLN A 63 7.82 9.88 -18.53
CA GLN A 63 7.89 11.06 -19.41
C GLN A 63 6.49 11.53 -19.84
N THR A 64 5.61 10.59 -20.21
CA THR A 64 4.23 10.89 -20.61
C THR A 64 3.42 11.45 -19.44
N CYS A 65 3.56 10.87 -18.26
CA CYS A 65 2.90 11.36 -17.04
C CYS A 65 3.36 12.78 -16.68
N TYR A 66 4.66 13.06 -16.82
CA TYR A 66 5.20 14.40 -16.58
C TYR A 66 4.76 15.42 -17.64
N ALA A 67 4.71 15.03 -18.90
CA ALA A 67 4.19 15.88 -19.99
C ALA A 67 2.70 16.21 -19.79
N ASP A 68 1.91 15.24 -19.32
CA ASP A 68 0.49 15.45 -18.97
C ASP A 68 0.35 16.46 -17.81
N LEU A 69 1.19 16.36 -16.78
CA LEU A 69 1.28 17.35 -15.69
C LEU A 69 1.64 18.77 -16.22
N LYS A 70 2.64 18.88 -17.10
CA LYS A 70 3.01 20.17 -17.73
C LYS A 70 1.84 20.79 -18.49
N LYS A 71 1.12 19.96 -19.21
CA LYS A 71 -0.08 20.35 -19.96
C LYS A 71 -1.17 20.88 -19.01
N ASP A 72 -1.47 20.15 -17.93
CA ASP A 72 -2.47 20.56 -16.92
C ASP A 72 -2.11 21.90 -16.27
N VAL A 73 -0.82 22.08 -15.92
CA VAL A 73 -0.30 23.37 -15.41
C VAL A 73 -0.49 24.50 -16.44
N LYS A 74 -0.18 24.23 -17.70
CA LYS A 74 -0.32 25.23 -18.77
C LYS A 74 -1.78 25.61 -19.01
N GLU A 75 -2.68 24.64 -19.00
CA GLU A 75 -4.12 24.87 -19.20
C GLU A 75 -4.76 25.65 -18.04
N LYS A 76 -4.41 25.29 -16.79
CA LYS A 76 -5.01 25.91 -15.59
C LYS A 76 -4.44 27.29 -15.26
N TYR A 77 -3.14 27.48 -15.46
CA TYR A 77 -2.42 28.64 -14.93
C TYR A 77 -1.71 29.48 -16.00
N ASN A 78 -1.64 29.00 -17.24
CA ASN A 78 -0.87 29.61 -18.33
C ASN A 78 0.63 29.82 -18.00
N VAL A 79 1.20 28.95 -17.17
CA VAL A 79 2.61 28.95 -16.74
C VAL A 79 3.34 27.78 -17.39
N THR A 80 4.61 27.93 -17.73
CA THR A 80 5.50 26.82 -18.11
C THR A 80 6.17 26.29 -16.84
N LEU A 81 6.04 24.99 -16.58
CA LEU A 81 6.62 24.33 -15.43
C LEU A 81 8.12 24.09 -15.66
N THR A 82 8.98 24.81 -14.98
CA THR A 82 10.44 24.76 -15.17
C THR A 82 11.23 24.34 -13.94
N SER A 83 10.60 24.35 -12.75
CA SER A 83 11.25 24.01 -11.48
C SER A 83 10.24 23.71 -10.40
N PHE A 84 10.70 23.02 -9.34
CA PHE A 84 9.97 22.79 -8.09
C PHE A 84 10.88 23.07 -6.90
N LYS A 85 10.29 23.23 -5.72
CA LYS A 85 11.04 23.36 -4.45
C LYS A 85 11.72 22.03 -4.09
N CYS A 86 10.98 20.92 -4.24
CA CYS A 86 11.45 19.56 -4.04
C CYS A 86 10.57 18.60 -4.83
N ALA A 87 11.13 17.46 -5.20
CA ALA A 87 10.37 16.37 -5.83
C ALA A 87 10.71 15.02 -5.20
N GLY A 88 9.80 14.06 -5.32
CA GLY A 88 9.98 12.70 -4.85
C GLY A 88 9.34 11.66 -5.75
N ILE A 89 9.88 10.45 -5.69
CA ILE A 89 9.42 9.27 -6.42
C ILE A 89 8.90 8.24 -5.45
N SER A 90 7.69 7.76 -5.70
CA SER A 90 7.10 6.59 -5.05
C SER A 90 6.82 5.51 -6.09
N ALA A 91 6.84 4.26 -5.68
CA ALA A 91 6.44 3.15 -6.54
C ALA A 91 5.83 2.00 -5.73
N MET A 92 5.18 1.08 -6.43
CA MET A 92 4.85 -0.22 -5.86
C MET A 92 6.08 -0.83 -5.21
N MET A 93 5.95 -1.23 -3.97
CA MET A 93 7.05 -1.79 -3.17
C MET A 93 7.59 -3.10 -3.73
N HIS A 94 8.75 -3.50 -3.23
CA HIS A 94 9.38 -4.78 -3.52
C HIS A 94 9.92 -4.87 -4.96
N GLY A 95 10.06 -6.12 -5.44
CA GLY A 95 10.53 -6.39 -6.79
C GLY A 95 12.05 -6.49 -6.90
N TYR A 96 12.50 -6.80 -8.12
CA TYR A 96 13.90 -7.11 -8.38
C TYR A 96 14.33 -6.55 -9.73
N LEU A 97 15.05 -5.44 -9.68
CA LEU A 97 15.72 -4.80 -10.80
C LEU A 97 17.23 -4.98 -10.61
N ALA A 98 17.84 -5.94 -11.32
CA ALA A 98 19.25 -6.28 -11.20
C ALA A 98 20.04 -5.71 -12.37
N PHE A 99 21.10 -4.97 -12.05
CA PHE A 99 21.97 -4.30 -13.02
C PHE A 99 23.43 -4.72 -12.87
N ASP A 100 24.16 -4.70 -13.98
CA ASP A 100 25.61 -4.85 -13.98
C ASP A 100 26.32 -3.53 -13.62
N LYS A 101 27.65 -3.55 -13.64
CA LYS A 101 28.50 -2.38 -13.33
C LYS A 101 28.37 -1.23 -14.36
N ASP A 102 27.87 -1.52 -15.55
CA ASP A 102 27.68 -0.56 -16.65
C ASP A 102 26.22 -0.11 -16.77
N ASP A 103 25.40 -0.36 -15.71
CA ASP A 103 23.98 -0.04 -15.58
C ASP A 103 23.09 -0.71 -16.66
N ASN A 104 23.49 -1.88 -17.19
CA ASN A 104 22.63 -2.68 -18.05
C ASN A 104 21.71 -3.57 -17.20
N LEU A 105 20.41 -3.57 -17.52
CA LEU A 105 19.44 -4.48 -16.89
C LEU A 105 19.77 -5.93 -17.29
N LEU A 106 19.97 -6.78 -16.29
CA LEU A 106 20.45 -8.15 -16.49
C LEU A 106 19.34 -9.16 -16.79
N VAL A 107 18.17 -8.93 -16.21
CA VAL A 107 16.97 -9.78 -16.39
C VAL A 107 15.72 -8.89 -16.39
N PRO A 108 14.59 -9.34 -16.94
CA PRO A 108 13.33 -8.60 -16.85
C PRO A 108 12.99 -8.23 -15.40
N PHE A 109 12.39 -7.06 -15.19
CA PHE A 109 11.93 -6.62 -13.87
C PHE A 109 10.97 -7.65 -13.28
N ARG A 110 11.31 -8.24 -12.13
CA ARG A 110 10.42 -9.16 -11.39
C ARG A 110 9.61 -8.34 -10.39
N THR A 111 8.32 -8.18 -10.64
CA THR A 111 7.42 -7.36 -9.81
C THR A 111 6.99 -8.10 -8.55
N TRP A 112 6.32 -7.39 -7.63
CA TRP A 112 5.71 -7.91 -6.41
C TRP A 112 4.71 -9.07 -6.63
N ARG A 113 4.18 -9.22 -7.85
CA ARG A 113 3.21 -10.28 -8.20
C ARG A 113 3.84 -11.66 -8.38
N ASN A 114 5.15 -11.73 -8.47
CA ASN A 114 5.84 -13.01 -8.68
C ASN A 114 5.92 -13.82 -7.40
N THR A 115 5.46 -15.06 -7.45
CA THR A 115 5.49 -16.07 -6.37
C THR A 115 6.45 -17.21 -6.74
N ILE A 116 7.65 -16.88 -7.22
CA ILE A 116 8.64 -17.82 -7.72
C ILE A 116 9.84 -18.01 -6.79
N THR A 117 9.77 -17.48 -5.59
CA THR A 117 10.87 -17.38 -4.63
C THR A 117 10.58 -18.12 -3.32
N GLY A 118 9.67 -19.10 -3.33
CA GLY A 118 9.23 -19.82 -2.14
C GLY A 118 10.38 -20.42 -1.33
N ALA A 119 11.34 -21.10 -2.00
CA ALA A 119 12.48 -21.70 -1.33
C ALA A 119 13.37 -20.66 -0.63
N ALA A 120 13.66 -19.52 -1.28
CA ALA A 120 14.43 -18.44 -0.67
C ALA A 120 13.68 -17.79 0.49
N SER A 121 12.38 -17.53 0.33
CA SER A 121 11.50 -16.97 1.35
C SER A 121 11.48 -17.83 2.62
N GLU A 122 11.29 -19.15 2.49
CA GLU A 122 11.27 -20.09 3.62
C GLU A 122 12.63 -20.14 4.34
N LEU A 123 13.73 -20.28 3.59
CA LEU A 123 15.07 -20.33 4.16
C LEU A 123 15.45 -19.04 4.88
N LEU A 124 15.17 -17.88 4.29
CA LEU A 124 15.47 -16.58 4.90
C LEU A 124 14.58 -16.30 6.11
N SER A 125 13.30 -16.65 6.04
CA SER A 125 12.39 -16.48 7.18
C SER A 125 12.82 -17.33 8.36
N THR A 126 13.28 -18.55 8.13
CA THR A 126 13.85 -19.44 9.16
C THR A 126 15.16 -18.89 9.71
N LEU A 127 16.08 -18.48 8.83
CA LEU A 127 17.41 -17.96 9.20
C LEU A 127 17.32 -16.72 10.08
N PHE A 128 16.37 -15.84 9.77
CA PHE A 128 16.20 -14.57 10.47
C PHE A 128 15.23 -14.65 11.65
N ASN A 129 14.41 -15.70 11.73
CA ASN A 129 13.22 -15.77 12.58
C ASN A 129 12.35 -14.50 12.40
N PHE A 130 12.13 -14.14 11.13
CA PHE A 130 11.45 -12.92 10.71
C PHE A 130 10.70 -13.20 9.40
N PRO A 131 9.49 -12.66 9.17
CA PRO A 131 8.77 -12.90 7.93
C PRO A 131 9.50 -12.23 6.75
N VAL A 132 9.94 -13.04 5.79
CA VAL A 132 10.57 -12.58 4.54
C VAL A 132 9.70 -13.06 3.38
N PRO A 133 8.70 -12.29 2.94
CA PRO A 133 7.78 -12.68 1.88
C PRO A 133 8.46 -12.95 0.54
N GLU A 134 7.83 -13.79 -0.28
CA GLU A 134 8.34 -14.13 -1.62
C GLU A 134 8.57 -12.90 -2.52
N ARG A 135 7.72 -11.89 -2.40
CA ARG A 135 7.78 -10.66 -3.21
C ARG A 135 8.94 -9.73 -2.89
N TRP A 136 9.66 -9.93 -1.76
CA TRP A 136 10.77 -9.07 -1.37
C TRP A 136 11.99 -9.18 -2.28
N SER A 137 12.71 -8.07 -2.45
CA SER A 137 13.90 -8.04 -3.31
C SER A 137 14.97 -9.05 -2.90
N VAL A 138 15.19 -9.24 -1.57
CA VAL A 138 16.14 -10.24 -1.07
C VAL A 138 15.70 -11.66 -1.38
N SER A 139 14.39 -11.96 -1.40
CA SER A 139 13.87 -13.27 -1.78
C SER A 139 14.16 -13.58 -3.24
N HIS A 140 13.95 -12.62 -4.13
CA HIS A 140 14.31 -12.75 -5.56
C HIS A 140 15.81 -12.87 -5.76
N PHE A 141 16.60 -12.05 -5.07
CA PHE A 141 18.05 -12.08 -5.14
C PHE A 141 18.61 -13.43 -4.68
N TYR A 142 18.14 -13.92 -3.52
CA TYR A 142 18.59 -15.21 -3.01
C TYR A 142 18.08 -16.39 -3.83
N GLN A 143 16.86 -16.33 -4.35
CA GLN A 143 16.35 -17.37 -5.25
C GLN A 143 17.17 -17.48 -6.53
N ALA A 144 17.57 -16.35 -7.12
CA ALA A 144 18.47 -16.35 -8.28
C ALA A 144 19.82 -17.03 -7.97
N ILE A 145 20.37 -16.79 -6.77
CA ILE A 145 21.58 -17.46 -6.28
C ILE A 145 21.36 -18.97 -6.14
N LEU A 146 20.25 -19.40 -5.53
CA LEU A 146 19.90 -20.82 -5.33
C LEU A 146 19.72 -21.54 -6.68
N ASN A 147 19.11 -20.88 -7.65
CA ASN A 147 18.90 -21.40 -8.99
C ASN A 147 20.18 -21.40 -9.85
N ASN A 148 21.29 -20.81 -9.37
CA ASN A 148 22.51 -20.55 -10.15
C ASN A 148 22.21 -19.83 -11.48
N GLU A 149 21.35 -18.82 -11.48
CA GLU A 149 21.00 -18.05 -12.67
C GLU A 149 22.25 -17.33 -13.21
N GLU A 150 22.45 -17.35 -14.54
CA GLU A 150 23.68 -16.86 -15.20
C GLU A 150 24.01 -15.39 -14.88
N HIS A 151 22.99 -14.56 -14.72
CA HIS A 151 23.14 -13.14 -14.45
C HIS A 151 23.72 -12.84 -13.06
N VAL A 152 23.62 -13.77 -12.10
CA VAL A 152 24.04 -13.56 -10.71
C VAL A 152 25.48 -13.09 -10.60
N SER A 153 26.38 -13.71 -11.39
CA SER A 153 27.81 -13.36 -11.38
C SER A 153 28.13 -11.94 -11.90
N LYS A 154 27.16 -11.27 -12.53
CA LYS A 154 27.32 -9.93 -13.13
C LYS A 154 26.64 -8.85 -12.30
N ILE A 155 25.87 -9.20 -11.26
CA ILE A 155 25.12 -8.25 -10.46
C ILE A 155 26.09 -7.29 -9.76
N ALA A 156 25.89 -5.99 -9.99
CA ALA A 156 26.53 -4.91 -9.27
C ALA A 156 25.53 -4.15 -8.38
N ASN A 157 24.27 -3.99 -8.84
CA ASN A 157 23.24 -3.26 -8.12
C ASN A 157 21.90 -3.99 -8.23
N VAL A 158 21.11 -3.93 -7.14
CA VAL A 158 19.71 -4.34 -7.11
C VAL A 158 18.88 -3.19 -6.58
N TYR A 159 17.80 -2.84 -7.28
CA TYR A 159 16.91 -1.74 -6.92
C TYR A 159 15.47 -2.20 -6.83
N THR A 160 14.68 -1.45 -6.05
CA THR A 160 13.22 -1.32 -6.25
C THR A 160 12.96 -0.36 -7.40
N LEU A 161 11.71 -0.28 -7.86
CA LEU A 161 11.38 0.65 -8.95
C LEU A 161 11.58 2.12 -8.55
N ALA A 162 11.16 2.50 -7.32
CA ALA A 162 11.34 3.87 -6.83
C ALA A 162 12.81 4.27 -6.74
N ALA A 163 13.66 3.40 -6.16
CA ALA A 163 15.09 3.64 -6.03
C ALA A 163 15.78 3.70 -7.40
N TYR A 164 15.38 2.86 -8.36
CA TYR A 164 15.92 2.90 -9.72
C TYR A 164 15.60 4.22 -10.45
N ILE A 165 14.34 4.65 -10.42
CA ILE A 165 13.95 5.93 -11.04
C ILE A 165 14.65 7.09 -10.36
N HIS A 166 14.75 7.08 -9.03
CA HIS A 166 15.48 8.10 -8.30
C HIS A 166 16.97 8.16 -8.74
N TYR A 167 17.62 7.01 -8.86
CA TYR A 167 19.00 6.92 -9.38
C TYR A 167 19.12 7.50 -10.78
N LYS A 168 18.18 7.21 -11.68
CA LYS A 168 18.16 7.79 -13.05
C LYS A 168 18.04 9.32 -13.04
N LEU A 169 17.37 9.88 -12.04
CA LEU A 169 17.16 11.33 -11.92
C LEU A 169 18.33 12.05 -11.23
N THR A 170 19.01 11.39 -10.30
CA THR A 170 19.99 12.04 -9.40
C THR A 170 21.41 11.50 -9.51
N GLY A 171 21.60 10.27 -9.97
CA GLY A 171 22.85 9.52 -9.85
C GLY A 171 23.12 8.95 -8.45
N GLU A 172 22.25 9.21 -7.46
CA GLU A 172 22.43 8.75 -6.08
C GLU A 172 21.79 7.37 -5.87
N LYS A 173 22.57 6.42 -5.34
CA LYS A 173 22.14 5.05 -5.02
C LYS A 173 21.53 5.00 -3.62
N VAL A 174 20.34 5.55 -3.46
CA VAL A 174 19.63 5.67 -2.18
C VAL A 174 18.20 5.14 -2.28
N ILE A 175 17.62 4.82 -1.13
CA ILE A 175 16.25 4.33 -0.96
C ILE A 175 15.68 4.85 0.36
N GLY A 176 14.40 5.22 0.38
CA GLY A 176 13.71 5.54 1.62
C GLY A 176 13.51 4.32 2.49
N VAL A 177 13.48 4.51 3.80
CA VAL A 177 13.43 3.40 4.77
C VAL A 177 12.16 2.56 4.64
N GLY A 178 11.03 3.18 4.27
CA GLY A 178 9.79 2.46 4.04
C GLY A 178 9.92 1.45 2.91
N ASP A 179 10.45 1.87 1.77
CA ASP A 179 10.68 0.99 0.62
C ASP A 179 11.82 -0.02 0.89
N ALA A 180 12.90 0.41 1.57
CA ALA A 180 14.01 -0.46 1.98
C ALA A 180 13.54 -1.63 2.84
N SER A 181 12.54 -1.42 3.71
CA SER A 181 11.96 -2.47 4.55
C SER A 181 11.32 -3.60 3.74
N GLY A 182 10.94 -3.33 2.49
CA GLY A 182 10.46 -4.31 1.52
C GLY A 182 11.56 -4.94 0.65
N MET A 183 12.80 -4.45 0.76
CA MET A 183 13.97 -5.10 0.14
C MET A 183 14.62 -6.09 1.08
N PHE A 184 14.90 -5.65 2.30
CA PHE A 184 15.59 -6.39 3.36
C PHE A 184 15.16 -5.83 4.71
N PRO A 185 15.09 -6.63 5.79
CA PRO A 185 14.75 -6.13 7.12
C PRO A 185 15.65 -4.98 7.58
N VAL A 186 15.05 -3.93 8.13
CA VAL A 186 15.74 -2.74 8.61
C VAL A 186 15.65 -2.61 10.14
N GLU A 187 16.53 -1.82 10.73
CA GLU A 187 16.51 -1.50 12.16
C GLU A 187 16.97 -0.07 12.42
N PHE A 188 16.46 0.53 13.48
CA PHE A 188 16.95 1.81 13.97
C PHE A 188 18.37 1.71 14.56
N SER A 189 19.14 2.78 14.41
CA SER A 189 20.30 3.04 15.26
C SER A 189 19.87 3.16 16.74
N ALA A 190 20.82 2.94 17.66
CA ALA A 190 20.52 2.97 19.09
C ALA A 190 19.93 4.31 19.57
N ASP A 191 20.27 5.41 18.92
CA ASP A 191 19.76 6.76 19.20
C ASP A 191 18.50 7.12 18.39
N LYS A 192 17.99 6.18 17.60
CA LYS A 192 16.81 6.35 16.69
C LYS A 192 16.92 7.50 15.68
N LYS A 193 18.14 7.96 15.36
CA LYS A 193 18.35 9.04 14.40
C LYS A 193 18.58 8.60 12.98
N SER A 194 18.83 7.32 12.77
CA SER A 194 19.00 6.70 11.46
C SER A 194 18.42 5.31 11.45
N CYS A 195 18.13 4.81 10.27
CA CYS A 195 17.72 3.43 10.04
C CYS A 195 18.61 2.82 8.95
N ASP A 196 18.92 1.54 9.06
CA ASP A 196 19.72 0.82 8.08
C ASP A 196 19.29 -0.65 8.04
N TYR A 197 19.77 -1.40 7.07
CA TYR A 197 19.58 -2.86 7.01
C TYR A 197 20.04 -3.52 8.29
N LYS A 198 19.20 -4.45 8.81
CA LYS A 198 19.39 -5.07 10.12
C LYS A 198 20.72 -5.84 10.17
N LYS A 199 21.66 -5.35 10.95
CA LYS A 199 23.08 -5.75 10.94
C LYS A 199 23.29 -7.24 11.19
N ASP A 200 22.56 -7.82 12.14
CA ASP A 200 22.64 -9.25 12.42
C ASP A 200 22.17 -10.08 11.22
N PHE A 201 21.10 -9.67 10.54
CA PHE A 201 20.56 -10.37 9.38
C PHE A 201 21.47 -10.23 8.16
N VAL A 202 22.05 -9.05 7.95
CA VAL A 202 23.10 -8.85 6.93
C VAL A 202 24.24 -9.81 7.15
N SER A 203 24.76 -9.92 8.39
CA SER A 203 25.86 -10.82 8.74
C SER A 203 25.49 -12.30 8.50
N LYS A 204 24.26 -12.70 8.86
CA LYS A 204 23.77 -14.07 8.63
C LYS A 204 23.61 -14.36 7.13
N PHE A 205 23.06 -13.44 6.36
CA PHE A 205 22.91 -13.60 4.90
C PHE A 205 24.25 -13.72 4.20
N GLU A 206 25.18 -12.82 4.48
CA GLU A 206 26.53 -12.82 3.90
C GLU A 206 27.36 -14.03 4.32
N ALA A 207 27.00 -14.70 5.43
CA ALA A 207 27.65 -15.93 5.89
C ALA A 207 27.18 -17.19 5.19
N LEU A 208 26.09 -17.15 4.42
CA LEU A 208 25.61 -18.29 3.63
C LEU A 208 26.65 -18.69 2.56
N GLU A 209 26.99 -19.98 2.47
CA GLU A 209 28.03 -20.48 1.56
C GLU A 209 27.70 -20.15 0.09
N SER A 210 26.43 -20.21 -0.29
CA SER A 210 25.95 -19.82 -1.62
C SER A 210 26.19 -18.34 -1.93
N VAL A 211 26.10 -17.46 -0.94
CA VAL A 211 26.33 -16.01 -1.08
C VAL A 211 27.82 -15.70 -1.08
N LYS A 212 28.59 -16.32 -0.16
CA LYS A 212 30.06 -16.17 -0.09
C LYS A 212 30.76 -16.51 -1.41
N LYS A 213 30.25 -17.50 -2.14
CA LYS A 213 30.80 -17.90 -3.44
C LYS A 213 30.92 -16.72 -4.43
N PHE A 214 29.99 -15.76 -4.34
CA PHE A 214 29.97 -14.57 -5.18
C PHE A 214 30.60 -13.34 -4.52
N GLY A 215 30.86 -13.40 -3.20
CA GLY A 215 31.45 -12.28 -2.44
C GLY A 215 30.49 -11.10 -2.22
N PHE A 216 29.20 -11.30 -2.37
CA PHE A 216 28.21 -10.23 -2.23
C PHE A 216 28.21 -9.62 -0.82
N LYS A 217 28.10 -8.30 -0.80
CA LYS A 217 27.84 -7.47 0.40
C LYS A 217 26.55 -6.71 0.19
N ILE A 218 25.59 -6.89 1.10
CA ILE A 218 24.27 -6.23 1.00
C ILE A 218 24.43 -4.72 0.80
N LYS A 219 25.29 -4.08 1.59
CA LYS A 219 25.50 -2.62 1.52
C LYS A 219 26.24 -2.12 0.27
N GLU A 220 26.81 -3.02 -0.54
CA GLU A 220 27.40 -2.68 -1.83
C GLU A 220 26.41 -2.90 -2.98
N VAL A 221 25.54 -3.92 -2.85
CA VAL A 221 24.59 -4.32 -3.89
C VAL A 221 23.26 -3.57 -3.77
N PHE A 222 22.80 -3.32 -2.53
CA PHE A 222 21.54 -2.62 -2.27
C PHE A 222 21.77 -1.11 -2.01
N PRO A 223 20.78 -0.24 -2.34
CA PRO A 223 20.90 1.20 -2.12
C PRO A 223 21.08 1.55 -0.63
N LYS A 224 21.73 2.69 -0.36
CA LYS A 224 21.84 3.25 0.99
C LYS A 224 20.47 3.71 1.50
N VAL A 225 20.12 3.29 2.71
CA VAL A 225 18.86 3.65 3.36
C VAL A 225 18.89 5.09 3.86
N LEU A 226 17.83 5.84 3.62
CA LEU A 226 17.60 7.20 4.10
C LEU A 226 16.22 7.29 4.77
N MET A 227 16.11 8.08 5.83
CA MET A 227 14.83 8.38 6.47
C MET A 227 14.15 9.58 5.80
N ALA A 228 12.84 9.68 5.92
CA ALA A 228 12.09 10.85 5.47
C ALA A 228 12.71 12.14 6.00
N GLY A 229 12.83 13.14 5.14
CA GLY A 229 13.45 14.43 5.47
C GLY A 229 14.96 14.49 5.24
N GLU A 230 15.65 13.38 5.02
CA GLU A 230 17.06 13.40 4.64
C GLU A 230 17.25 13.87 3.19
N ASN A 231 18.44 14.36 2.90
CA ASN A 231 18.82 14.81 1.56
C ASN A 231 19.18 13.60 0.69
N ALA A 232 18.42 13.36 -0.37
CA ALA A 232 18.63 12.28 -1.32
C ALA A 232 19.26 12.74 -2.65
N GLY A 233 19.93 13.88 -2.64
CA GLY A 233 20.59 14.44 -3.83
C GLY A 233 19.75 15.50 -4.55
N LYS A 234 20.16 15.80 -5.77
CA LYS A 234 19.50 16.79 -6.61
C LYS A 234 19.30 16.24 -8.01
N LEU A 235 18.25 16.70 -8.66
CA LEU A 235 18.01 16.43 -10.08
C LEU A 235 19.21 16.91 -10.91
N THR A 236 19.83 15.99 -11.65
CA THR A 236 20.96 16.29 -12.55
C THR A 236 20.48 16.86 -13.89
N GLU A 237 21.39 17.36 -14.73
CA GLU A 237 21.05 17.78 -16.09
C GLU A 237 20.52 16.61 -16.94
N ASP A 238 21.14 15.44 -16.81
CA ASP A 238 20.69 14.24 -17.51
C ASP A 238 19.35 13.73 -16.96
N GLY A 239 19.17 13.81 -15.64
CA GLY A 239 17.91 13.48 -14.99
C GLY A 239 16.78 14.42 -15.40
N ALA A 240 17.05 15.72 -15.55
CA ALA A 240 16.06 16.67 -16.02
C ALA A 240 15.64 16.38 -17.46
N LYS A 241 16.60 16.10 -18.36
CA LYS A 241 16.31 15.67 -19.75
C LYS A 241 15.62 14.32 -19.83
N PHE A 242 15.94 13.42 -18.90
CA PHE A 242 15.28 12.11 -18.83
C PHE A 242 13.81 12.25 -18.41
N LEU A 243 13.49 13.11 -17.45
CA LEU A 243 12.11 13.37 -17.01
C LEU A 243 11.35 14.22 -18.03
N ASP A 244 11.97 15.27 -18.55
CA ASP A 244 11.40 16.24 -19.47
C ASP A 244 12.22 16.32 -20.78
N PRO A 245 11.93 15.45 -21.76
CA PRO A 245 12.63 15.49 -23.06
C PRO A 245 12.44 16.79 -23.85
N GLU A 246 11.41 17.60 -23.55
CA GLU A 246 11.20 18.91 -24.16
C GLU A 246 12.20 19.96 -23.66
N GLY A 247 12.80 19.73 -22.47
CA GLY A 247 13.93 20.52 -21.96
C GLY A 247 13.55 21.80 -21.22
N ASP A 248 12.31 21.95 -20.78
CA ASP A 248 11.89 23.10 -19.97
C ASP A 248 12.38 22.97 -18.51
N LEU A 249 12.48 21.74 -18.00
CA LEU A 249 12.82 21.45 -16.61
C LEU A 249 14.30 21.71 -16.32
N LYS A 250 14.57 22.46 -15.27
CA LYS A 250 15.92 22.82 -14.83
C LYS A 250 16.48 21.80 -13.83
N ALA A 251 17.78 21.54 -13.93
CA ALA A 251 18.51 20.77 -12.93
C ALA A 251 18.67 21.51 -11.60
N GLY A 252 19.16 20.81 -10.58
CA GLY A 252 19.48 21.36 -9.26
C GLY A 252 18.33 21.33 -8.25
N ILE A 253 17.16 20.84 -8.64
CA ILE A 253 16.00 20.63 -7.77
C ILE A 253 16.33 19.60 -6.70
N LEU A 254 15.98 19.89 -5.43
CA LEU A 254 16.15 18.94 -4.33
C LEU A 254 15.26 17.70 -4.56
N MET A 255 15.81 16.52 -4.30
CA MET A 255 15.07 15.27 -4.31
C MET A 255 15.00 14.71 -2.89
N CYS A 256 13.81 14.31 -2.45
CA CYS A 256 13.64 13.59 -1.18
C CYS A 256 13.87 12.08 -1.38
N PRO A 257 14.07 11.30 -0.30
CA PRO A 257 14.23 9.86 -0.39
C PRO A 257 13.07 9.20 -1.15
N PRO A 258 13.35 8.33 -2.13
CA PRO A 258 12.30 7.61 -2.85
C PRO A 258 11.64 6.59 -1.94
N GLU A 259 10.30 6.46 -2.02
CA GLU A 259 9.53 5.64 -1.09
C GLU A 259 8.64 4.61 -1.79
N GLY A 260 8.18 3.63 -1.01
CA GLY A 260 7.17 2.68 -1.42
C GLY A 260 5.75 3.24 -1.27
N ASP A 261 4.82 2.69 -2.05
CA ASP A 261 3.40 3.08 -2.05
C ASP A 261 2.71 2.88 -0.67
N ALA A 262 3.14 1.90 0.13
CA ALA A 262 2.65 1.72 1.49
C ALA A 262 3.02 2.91 2.38
N GLY A 263 4.28 3.36 2.36
CA GLY A 263 4.76 4.49 3.14
C GLY A 263 4.09 5.80 2.75
N THR A 264 3.99 6.09 1.46
CA THR A 264 3.31 7.30 0.95
C THR A 264 1.80 7.27 1.21
N GLY A 265 1.17 6.10 1.15
CA GLY A 265 -0.21 5.90 1.57
C GLY A 265 -0.45 6.20 3.05
N MET A 266 0.49 5.82 3.92
CA MET A 266 0.44 6.15 5.36
C MET A 266 0.57 7.66 5.61
N VAL A 267 1.43 8.34 4.84
CA VAL A 267 1.55 9.81 4.89
C VAL A 267 0.24 10.46 4.44
N ALA A 268 -0.33 10.02 3.32
CA ALA A 268 -1.57 10.55 2.77
C ALA A 268 -2.80 10.34 3.69
N THR A 269 -2.72 9.41 4.61
CA THR A 269 -3.79 9.10 5.58
C THR A 269 -3.45 9.54 7.01
N ASN A 270 -2.36 10.29 7.22
CA ASN A 270 -1.89 10.71 8.54
C ASN A 270 -1.76 9.54 9.54
N SER A 271 -1.15 8.44 9.11
CA SER A 271 -1.09 7.17 9.86
C SER A 271 0.34 6.73 10.11
N VAL A 272 1.25 7.66 10.45
CA VAL A 272 2.68 7.38 10.70
C VAL A 272 3.02 7.36 12.19
N GLU A 273 2.13 7.86 13.05
CA GLU A 273 2.34 7.90 14.50
C GLU A 273 2.18 6.51 15.12
N ALA A 274 3.01 6.18 16.10
CA ALA A 274 2.91 4.92 16.83
C ALA A 274 1.52 4.73 17.48
N GLN A 275 0.99 3.51 17.45
CA GLN A 275 -0.36 3.15 17.92
C GLN A 275 -1.49 3.72 17.03
N THR A 276 -1.19 4.27 15.86
CA THR A 276 -2.20 4.57 14.84
C THR A 276 -2.06 3.62 13.66
N GLY A 277 -2.98 3.68 12.72
CA GLY A 277 -2.91 2.88 11.51
C GLY A 277 -3.83 3.37 10.42
N ASN A 278 -3.74 2.72 9.26
CA ASN A 278 -4.69 2.92 8.19
C ASN A 278 -5.32 1.59 7.74
N ILE A 279 -6.46 1.70 7.10
CA ILE A 279 -7.17 0.59 6.47
C ILE A 279 -7.53 1.00 5.05
N SER A 280 -7.06 0.24 4.08
CA SER A 280 -7.54 0.38 2.70
C SER A 280 -8.51 -0.77 2.40
N ALA A 281 -9.77 -0.44 2.11
CA ALA A 281 -10.84 -1.41 1.89
C ALA A 281 -11.55 -1.17 0.55
N GLY A 282 -11.19 -2.02 -0.41
CA GLY A 282 -11.75 -2.09 -1.75
C GLY A 282 -12.07 -3.54 -2.10
N THR A 283 -11.65 -4.03 -3.27
CA THR A 283 -11.79 -5.45 -3.66
C THR A 283 -11.12 -6.37 -2.63
N SER A 284 -9.93 -6.01 -2.18
CA SER A 284 -9.21 -6.56 -1.04
C SER A 284 -9.25 -5.59 0.14
N VAL A 285 -8.79 -6.01 1.31
CA VAL A 285 -8.60 -5.14 2.46
C VAL A 285 -7.26 -5.40 3.12
N PHE A 286 -6.58 -4.31 3.50
CA PHE A 286 -5.43 -4.42 4.39
C PHE A 286 -5.47 -3.36 5.47
N SER A 287 -4.90 -3.69 6.62
CA SER A 287 -4.62 -2.74 7.68
C SER A 287 -3.13 -2.65 7.92
N MET A 288 -2.64 -1.46 8.19
CA MET A 288 -1.28 -1.18 8.61
C MET A 288 -1.31 -0.50 9.97
N VAL A 289 -0.68 -1.10 10.97
CA VAL A 289 -0.63 -0.58 12.35
C VAL A 289 0.82 -0.23 12.70
N VAL A 290 1.06 1.02 13.05
CA VAL A 290 2.39 1.49 13.47
C VAL A 290 2.68 1.01 14.88
N LEU A 291 3.76 0.27 15.02
CA LEU A 291 4.18 -0.35 16.27
C LEU A 291 5.16 0.54 17.02
N GLU A 292 5.15 0.47 18.36
CA GLU A 292 6.18 1.09 19.22
C GLU A 292 7.47 0.28 19.27
N LYS A 293 7.37 -1.03 19.00
CA LYS A 293 8.46 -2.01 19.05
C LYS A 293 8.15 -3.21 18.16
N ASP A 294 9.16 -3.98 17.82
CA ASP A 294 9.00 -5.23 17.05
C ASP A 294 8.03 -6.20 17.74
N LEU A 295 7.35 -7.04 16.94
CA LEU A 295 6.54 -8.14 17.42
C LEU A 295 7.40 -9.18 18.16
N LYS A 296 6.82 -9.92 19.10
CA LYS A 296 7.52 -10.95 19.90
C LYS A 296 7.96 -12.13 19.05
N LYS A 297 7.21 -12.43 17.98
CA LYS A 297 7.50 -13.52 17.04
C LYS A 297 7.06 -13.16 15.60
N ALA A 298 7.55 -13.92 14.63
CA ALA A 298 7.10 -13.84 13.25
C ALA A 298 5.76 -14.56 13.06
N TYR A 299 4.94 -14.04 12.13
CA TYR A 299 3.68 -14.65 11.70
C TYR A 299 3.66 -14.76 10.15
N PRO A 300 4.50 -15.65 9.58
CA PRO A 300 4.66 -15.75 8.13
C PRO A 300 3.34 -16.00 7.42
N GLY A 301 3.09 -15.25 6.33
CA GLY A 301 1.87 -15.35 5.54
C GLY A 301 0.61 -14.73 6.18
N ILE A 302 0.71 -14.21 7.41
CA ILE A 302 -0.41 -13.59 8.13
C ILE A 302 -0.12 -12.12 8.42
N ILE A 303 1.06 -11.81 8.98
CA ILE A 303 1.48 -10.44 9.26
C ILE A 303 2.83 -10.20 8.60
N ASP A 304 2.86 -9.22 7.71
CA ASP A 304 4.09 -8.70 7.14
C ASP A 304 4.56 -7.47 7.94
N ILE A 305 5.87 -7.29 8.00
CA ILE A 305 6.47 -6.15 8.67
C ILE A 305 7.12 -5.26 7.62
N VAL A 306 6.67 -4.01 7.55
CA VAL A 306 7.28 -2.92 6.80
C VAL A 306 7.59 -1.77 7.76
N THR A 307 7.99 -0.60 7.28
CA THR A 307 8.20 0.58 8.13
C THR A 307 7.48 1.80 7.59
N THR A 308 7.23 2.78 8.48
CA THR A 308 6.88 4.14 8.08
C THR A 308 8.07 4.82 7.39
N PRO A 309 7.88 5.92 6.63
CA PRO A 309 8.98 6.67 6.03
C PRO A 309 9.98 7.27 7.03
N ASP A 310 9.64 7.35 8.31
CA ASP A 310 10.52 7.73 9.42
C ASP A 310 10.98 6.53 10.27
N GLY A 311 10.77 5.28 9.77
CA GLY A 311 11.41 4.05 10.23
C GLY A 311 10.70 3.27 11.34
N TYR A 312 9.52 3.69 11.82
CA TYR A 312 8.78 2.89 12.80
C TYR A 312 8.26 1.59 12.17
N PRO A 313 8.36 0.45 12.88
CA PRO A 313 7.84 -0.81 12.36
C PRO A 313 6.32 -0.75 12.21
N VAL A 314 5.82 -1.38 11.16
CA VAL A 314 4.40 -1.43 10.82
C VAL A 314 4.00 -2.87 10.60
N ALA A 315 3.00 -3.33 11.36
CA ALA A 315 2.37 -4.62 11.12
C ALA A 315 1.28 -4.48 10.05
N MET A 316 1.43 -5.20 8.95
CA MET A 316 0.46 -5.23 7.87
C MET A 316 -0.29 -6.56 7.87
N VAL A 317 -1.61 -6.50 7.99
CA VAL A 317 -2.54 -7.62 7.78
C VAL A 317 -3.22 -7.41 6.44
N HIS A 318 -3.03 -8.31 5.49
CA HIS A 318 -3.61 -8.23 4.15
C HIS A 318 -4.54 -9.40 3.88
N CYS A 319 -5.80 -9.09 3.50
CA CYS A 319 -6.81 -10.06 3.08
C CYS A 319 -7.14 -9.86 1.60
N ASN A 320 -7.21 -10.96 0.88
CA ASN A 320 -7.48 -10.95 -0.56
C ASN A 320 -8.93 -10.56 -0.89
N ASN A 321 -9.85 -10.78 0.04
CA ASN A 321 -11.28 -10.65 -0.18
C ASN A 321 -11.89 -9.58 0.73
N CYS A 322 -12.60 -8.62 0.15
CA CYS A 322 -13.38 -7.61 0.89
C CYS A 322 -14.68 -7.30 0.13
N THR A 323 -14.77 -6.17 -0.59
CA THR A 323 -16.01 -5.74 -1.24
C THR A 323 -16.27 -6.38 -2.60
N GLY A 324 -15.38 -7.23 -3.09
CA GLY A 324 -15.53 -7.88 -4.41
C GLY A 324 -16.87 -8.60 -4.55
N GLU A 325 -17.27 -9.39 -3.56
CA GLU A 325 -18.54 -10.12 -3.55
C GLU A 325 -19.75 -9.17 -3.52
N HIS A 326 -19.65 -8.01 -2.90
CA HIS A 326 -20.74 -7.02 -2.92
C HIS A 326 -21.12 -6.60 -4.33
N ASN A 327 -20.16 -6.51 -5.27
CA ASN A 327 -20.44 -6.13 -6.65
C ASN A 327 -21.36 -7.15 -7.35
N TYR A 328 -21.14 -8.44 -7.09
CA TYR A 328 -21.99 -9.50 -7.64
C TYR A 328 -23.42 -9.41 -7.11
N TRP A 329 -23.59 -9.22 -5.81
CA TRP A 329 -24.90 -9.08 -5.20
C TRP A 329 -25.62 -7.80 -5.64
N MET A 330 -24.94 -6.67 -5.73
CA MET A 330 -25.54 -5.40 -6.18
C MET A 330 -25.98 -5.48 -7.63
N ASN A 331 -25.16 -6.08 -8.50
CA ASN A 331 -25.52 -6.30 -9.89
C ASN A 331 -26.73 -7.25 -10.01
N PHE A 332 -26.76 -8.34 -9.22
CA PHE A 332 -27.88 -9.26 -9.19
C PHE A 332 -29.19 -8.58 -8.73
N PHE A 333 -29.15 -7.79 -7.68
CA PHE A 333 -30.32 -7.01 -7.23
C PHE A 333 -30.77 -6.00 -8.29
N LYS A 334 -29.83 -5.35 -8.96
CA LYS A 334 -30.15 -4.43 -10.04
C LYS A 334 -30.83 -5.17 -11.19
N GLU A 335 -30.31 -6.34 -11.60
CA GLU A 335 -30.90 -7.17 -12.66
C GLU A 335 -32.35 -7.58 -12.31
N ILE A 336 -32.64 -7.93 -11.05
CA ILE A 336 -34.01 -8.21 -10.60
C ILE A 336 -34.91 -6.99 -10.82
N VAL A 337 -34.49 -5.81 -10.38
CA VAL A 337 -35.29 -4.58 -10.52
C VAL A 337 -35.46 -4.19 -11.99
N ASP A 338 -34.41 -4.29 -12.79
CA ASP A 338 -34.45 -4.03 -14.23
C ASP A 338 -35.44 -4.96 -14.94
N THR A 339 -35.44 -6.24 -14.55
CA THR A 339 -36.37 -7.25 -15.11
C THR A 339 -37.83 -6.97 -14.73
N MET A 340 -38.09 -6.53 -13.51
CA MET A 340 -39.45 -6.32 -13.01
C MET A 340 -40.04 -4.95 -13.40
N CYS A 341 -39.21 -3.91 -13.46
CA CYS A 341 -39.68 -2.51 -13.61
C CYS A 341 -39.25 -1.85 -14.92
N GLY A 342 -38.39 -2.50 -15.72
CA GLY A 342 -37.71 -1.92 -16.86
C GLY A 342 -36.45 -1.15 -16.46
N SER A 343 -35.38 -1.25 -17.26
CA SER A 343 -34.08 -0.64 -16.96
C SER A 343 -34.13 0.90 -16.91
N GLU A 344 -35.05 1.50 -17.63
CA GLU A 344 -35.29 2.95 -17.62
C GLU A 344 -35.90 3.49 -16.33
N ASN A 345 -36.57 2.62 -15.56
CA ASN A 345 -37.18 2.95 -14.27
C ASN A 345 -36.33 2.48 -13.07
N SER A 346 -35.23 1.79 -13.34
CA SER A 346 -34.36 1.25 -12.30
C SER A 346 -33.40 2.33 -11.77
N PRO A 347 -33.12 2.35 -10.45
CA PRO A 347 -32.10 3.22 -9.89
C PRO A 347 -30.71 2.92 -10.48
N LYS A 348 -29.83 3.92 -10.47
CA LYS A 348 -28.42 3.70 -10.84
C LYS A 348 -27.76 2.78 -9.82
N ILE A 349 -26.75 2.01 -10.27
CA ILE A 349 -26.06 1.04 -9.42
C ILE A 349 -25.52 1.66 -8.10
N GLY A 350 -25.03 2.89 -8.12
CA GLY A 350 -24.58 3.61 -6.91
C GLY A 350 -25.68 3.77 -5.86
N GLU A 351 -26.94 4.00 -6.28
CA GLU A 351 -28.06 4.12 -5.35
C GLU A 351 -28.40 2.77 -4.67
N PHE A 352 -28.14 1.63 -5.33
CA PHE A 352 -28.26 0.31 -4.70
C PHE A 352 -27.27 0.18 -3.55
N TYR A 353 -25.99 0.54 -3.80
CA TYR A 353 -24.98 0.54 -2.75
C TYR A 353 -25.42 1.39 -1.56
N ASP A 354 -25.76 2.66 -1.79
CA ASP A 354 -26.11 3.57 -0.73
C ASP A 354 -27.33 3.09 0.08
N LYS A 355 -28.43 2.73 -0.62
CA LYS A 355 -29.67 2.33 0.04
C LYS A 355 -29.59 0.98 0.75
N LEU A 356 -29.00 -0.04 0.09
CA LEU A 356 -28.95 -1.39 0.64
C LEU A 356 -27.92 -1.52 1.75
N ILE A 357 -26.76 -0.87 1.63
CA ILE A 357 -25.76 -0.85 2.71
C ILE A 357 -26.34 -0.11 3.93
N MET A 358 -26.98 1.06 3.75
CA MET A 358 -27.62 1.76 4.87
C MET A 358 -28.75 0.97 5.50
N LYS A 359 -29.52 0.18 4.72
CA LYS A 359 -30.56 -0.71 5.24
C LYS A 359 -30.01 -1.76 6.20
N SER A 360 -28.73 -2.15 6.06
CA SER A 360 -28.09 -3.10 6.97
C SER A 360 -28.03 -2.63 8.43
N LEU A 361 -28.13 -1.31 8.68
CA LEU A 361 -28.18 -0.76 10.05
C LEU A 361 -29.45 -1.15 10.82
N GLU A 362 -30.50 -1.57 10.13
CA GLU A 362 -31.75 -2.04 10.73
C GLU A 362 -31.77 -3.56 11.02
N ALA A 363 -30.68 -4.27 10.77
CA ALA A 363 -30.62 -5.71 10.98
C ALA A 363 -30.72 -6.13 12.46
N ASP A 364 -31.11 -7.38 12.68
CA ASP A 364 -31.13 -7.99 14.01
C ASP A 364 -29.71 -8.10 14.60
N GLU A 365 -29.61 -8.15 15.93
CA GLU A 365 -28.31 -8.21 16.63
C GLU A 365 -27.47 -9.41 16.20
N ASP A 366 -28.09 -10.56 15.93
CA ASP A 366 -27.43 -11.78 15.48
C ASP A 366 -27.33 -11.90 13.96
N CYS A 367 -27.62 -10.84 13.21
CA CYS A 367 -27.72 -10.84 11.75
C CYS A 367 -28.74 -11.86 11.22
N GLY A 368 -29.85 -12.10 11.96
CA GLY A 368 -30.88 -13.08 11.62
C GLY A 368 -30.37 -14.51 11.56
N ASN A 369 -29.33 -14.84 12.30
CA ASN A 369 -28.65 -16.14 12.29
C ASN A 369 -28.13 -16.57 10.91
N LEU A 370 -27.74 -15.59 10.07
CA LEU A 370 -27.13 -15.80 8.75
C LEU A 370 -25.61 -15.89 8.85
N LEU A 371 -24.99 -16.53 7.85
CA LEU A 371 -23.54 -16.59 7.70
C LEU A 371 -23.18 -16.42 6.21
N ALA A 372 -22.11 -15.70 5.92
CA ALA A 372 -21.57 -15.59 4.58
C ALA A 372 -20.04 -15.62 4.61
N TYR A 373 -19.47 -16.10 3.50
CA TYR A 373 -18.07 -15.97 3.14
C TYR A 373 -17.97 -15.29 1.79
N ASN A 374 -17.12 -14.29 1.69
CA ASN A 374 -16.90 -13.48 0.49
C ASN A 374 -15.65 -13.91 -0.29
N TYR A 375 -15.23 -15.17 -0.15
CA TYR A 375 -13.98 -15.69 -0.68
C TYR A 375 -14.07 -15.97 -2.19
N LEU A 376 -13.89 -14.93 -2.99
CA LEU A 376 -13.74 -15.03 -4.46
C LEU A 376 -12.40 -15.66 -4.85
N SER A 377 -11.42 -15.62 -3.96
CA SER A 377 -10.09 -16.21 -4.11
C SER A 377 -9.64 -16.81 -2.79
N GLY A 378 -8.45 -17.41 -2.76
CA GLY A 378 -7.84 -17.87 -1.52
C GLY A 378 -7.70 -16.76 -0.49
N GLU A 379 -7.73 -17.14 0.80
CA GLU A 379 -7.58 -16.22 1.92
C GLU A 379 -6.54 -16.76 2.91
N THR A 380 -5.32 -16.27 2.79
CA THR A 380 -4.15 -16.78 3.52
C THR A 380 -4.32 -16.64 5.03
N ILE A 381 -4.96 -15.54 5.48
CA ILE A 381 -5.20 -15.27 6.91
C ILE A 381 -6.00 -16.40 7.57
N THR A 382 -6.92 -17.00 6.84
CA THR A 382 -7.75 -18.11 7.34
C THR A 382 -7.32 -19.48 6.80
N GLY A 383 -6.19 -19.55 6.08
CA GLY A 383 -5.56 -20.79 5.63
C GLY A 383 -6.14 -21.41 4.35
N PHE A 384 -6.73 -20.60 3.48
CA PHE A 384 -7.31 -21.05 2.21
C PHE A 384 -6.48 -20.65 1.00
N ASN A 385 -6.11 -21.61 0.14
CA ASN A 385 -5.42 -21.37 -1.13
C ASN A 385 -6.40 -21.05 -2.27
N SER A 386 -7.67 -21.38 -2.13
CA SER A 386 -8.77 -21.02 -3.03
C SER A 386 -10.03 -20.75 -2.20
N GLY A 387 -11.00 -20.05 -2.76
CA GLY A 387 -12.23 -19.71 -2.06
C GLY A 387 -13.49 -20.17 -2.78
N ARG A 388 -14.59 -20.18 -2.06
CA ARG A 388 -15.96 -20.34 -2.57
C ARG A 388 -16.85 -19.34 -1.86
N PRO A 389 -17.39 -18.33 -2.57
CA PRO A 389 -18.38 -17.47 -1.95
C PRO A 389 -19.58 -18.28 -1.48
N LEU A 390 -19.89 -18.20 -0.19
CA LEU A 390 -20.96 -18.95 0.42
C LEU A 390 -21.96 -18.07 1.13
N PHE A 391 -23.23 -18.44 1.03
CA PHE A 391 -24.31 -17.92 1.86
C PHE A 391 -25.03 -19.06 2.54
N VAL A 392 -25.05 -19.07 3.87
CA VAL A 392 -25.58 -20.15 4.69
C VAL A 392 -26.68 -19.64 5.61
N ARG A 393 -27.80 -20.34 5.66
CA ARG A 393 -28.90 -20.08 6.58
C ARG A 393 -29.47 -21.36 7.15
N GLY A 394 -29.83 -21.34 8.44
CA GLY A 394 -30.58 -22.41 9.08
C GLY A 394 -32.10 -22.28 8.86
N GLU A 395 -32.85 -23.25 9.28
CA GLU A 395 -34.32 -23.30 9.18
C GLU A 395 -35.01 -22.13 9.93
N ASN A 396 -34.42 -21.68 11.04
CA ASN A 396 -34.95 -20.62 11.89
C ASN A 396 -34.33 -19.24 11.60
N ALA A 397 -33.60 -19.08 10.49
CA ALA A 397 -32.94 -17.81 10.14
C ALA A 397 -33.96 -16.75 9.75
N GLN A 398 -33.74 -15.51 10.24
CA GLN A 398 -34.52 -14.34 9.85
C GLN A 398 -33.93 -13.77 8.56
N PHE A 399 -34.40 -14.31 7.41
CA PHE A 399 -33.88 -13.93 6.10
C PHE A 399 -34.64 -12.72 5.52
N ASN A 400 -34.09 -11.54 5.69
CA ASN A 400 -34.56 -10.30 5.12
C ASN A 400 -33.38 -9.46 4.59
N ILE A 401 -33.65 -8.38 3.85
CA ILE A 401 -32.61 -7.60 3.19
C ILE A 401 -31.65 -6.92 4.18
N ALA A 402 -32.12 -6.48 5.35
CA ALA A 402 -31.28 -5.85 6.34
C ALA A 402 -30.26 -6.83 6.93
N ASN A 403 -30.70 -8.01 7.33
CA ASN A 403 -29.85 -9.08 7.85
C ASN A 403 -28.89 -9.59 6.78
N PHE A 404 -29.37 -9.78 5.54
CA PHE A 404 -28.55 -10.18 4.42
C PHE A 404 -27.41 -9.18 4.18
N MET A 405 -27.73 -7.91 4.08
CA MET A 405 -26.72 -6.88 3.82
C MET A 405 -25.73 -6.72 4.97
N ARG A 406 -26.19 -6.82 6.24
CA ARG A 406 -25.26 -6.77 7.38
C ARG A 406 -24.29 -7.94 7.37
N VAL A 407 -24.75 -9.17 7.08
CA VAL A 407 -23.87 -10.34 7.05
C VAL A 407 -22.85 -10.24 5.93
N GLN A 408 -23.20 -9.65 4.78
CA GLN A 408 -22.24 -9.39 3.70
C GLN A 408 -21.18 -8.35 4.12
N MET A 409 -21.61 -7.26 4.73
CA MET A 409 -20.69 -6.23 5.26
C MET A 409 -19.75 -6.78 6.32
N PHE A 410 -20.25 -7.59 7.25
CA PHE A 410 -19.45 -8.21 8.31
C PHE A 410 -18.51 -9.28 7.78
N SER A 411 -18.95 -10.07 6.81
CA SER A 411 -18.13 -11.09 6.13
C SER A 411 -16.86 -10.48 5.53
N SER A 412 -16.98 -9.28 4.94
CA SER A 412 -15.85 -8.55 4.37
C SER A 412 -14.75 -8.17 5.39
N LEU A 413 -15.08 -8.21 6.69
CA LEU A 413 -14.17 -7.85 7.78
C LEU A 413 -13.69 -9.07 8.58
N GLY A 414 -14.29 -10.25 8.35
CA GLY A 414 -14.03 -11.44 9.16
C GLY A 414 -12.56 -11.87 9.14
N ALA A 415 -11.98 -12.01 7.95
CA ALA A 415 -10.56 -12.39 7.79
C ALA A 415 -9.63 -11.32 8.35
N LEU A 416 -9.89 -10.03 8.07
CA LEU A 416 -9.11 -8.93 8.62
C LEU A 416 -9.08 -8.97 10.15
N ARG A 417 -10.25 -9.22 10.78
CA ARG A 417 -10.35 -9.32 12.21
C ARG A 417 -9.56 -10.51 12.78
N VAL A 418 -9.50 -11.65 12.08
CA VAL A 418 -8.64 -12.79 12.48
C VAL A 418 -7.17 -12.38 12.56
N GLY A 419 -6.67 -11.65 11.57
CA GLY A 419 -5.30 -11.15 11.60
C GLY A 419 -5.07 -10.07 12.68
N MET A 420 -6.05 -9.17 12.87
CA MET A 420 -5.96 -8.13 13.88
C MET A 420 -6.03 -8.67 15.33
N ASP A 421 -6.77 -9.76 15.57
CA ASP A 421 -6.81 -10.41 16.88
C ASP A 421 -5.41 -10.89 17.34
N ILE A 422 -4.54 -11.26 16.41
CA ILE A 422 -3.13 -11.59 16.73
C ILE A 422 -2.44 -10.36 17.33
N LEU A 423 -2.62 -9.18 16.73
CA LEU A 423 -2.04 -7.94 17.26
C LEU A 423 -2.63 -7.58 18.62
N TYR A 424 -3.95 -7.71 18.78
CA TYR A 424 -4.65 -7.33 20.01
C TYR A 424 -4.40 -8.32 21.15
N ASP A 425 -4.53 -9.62 20.87
CA ASP A 425 -4.63 -10.66 21.90
C ASP A 425 -3.27 -11.34 22.17
N ASP A 426 -2.46 -11.64 21.15
CA ASP A 426 -1.16 -12.29 21.32
C ASP A 426 -0.05 -11.26 21.58
N GLU A 427 0.02 -10.22 20.76
CA GLU A 427 1.09 -9.21 20.81
C GLU A 427 0.79 -8.06 21.77
N LYS A 428 -0.49 -7.86 22.13
CA LYS A 428 -0.96 -6.76 23.01
C LYS A 428 -0.60 -5.38 22.45
N VAL A 429 -0.73 -5.22 21.13
CA VAL A 429 -0.48 -3.95 20.47
C VAL A 429 -1.65 -2.99 20.73
N PRO A 430 -1.42 -1.84 21.37
CA PRO A 430 -2.47 -0.83 21.51
C PRO A 430 -2.69 -0.11 20.18
N VAL A 431 -3.94 0.06 19.79
CA VAL A 431 -4.33 0.84 18.61
C VAL A 431 -5.30 1.94 19.04
N LYS A 432 -4.87 3.20 18.92
CA LYS A 432 -5.65 4.36 19.37
C LYS A 432 -6.67 4.83 18.34
N SER A 433 -6.29 4.76 17.08
CA SER A 433 -7.14 5.20 15.96
C SER A 433 -6.64 4.63 14.64
N MET A 434 -7.56 4.53 13.67
CA MET A 434 -7.22 4.15 12.31
C MET A 434 -7.88 5.12 11.31
N THR A 435 -7.24 5.30 10.16
CA THR A 435 -7.80 6.07 9.05
C THR A 435 -8.20 5.13 7.93
N GLY A 436 -9.46 5.21 7.51
CA GLY A 436 -10.02 4.39 6.44
C GLY A 436 -9.96 5.07 5.07
N ALA A 437 -9.63 4.30 4.04
CA ALA A 437 -9.69 4.69 2.64
C ALA A 437 -10.33 3.59 1.79
N GLY A 438 -10.91 3.96 0.66
CA GLY A 438 -11.53 3.02 -0.29
C GLY A 438 -13.05 2.95 -0.25
N GLY A 439 -13.59 2.10 -1.12
CA GLY A 439 -15.03 2.03 -1.37
C GLY A 439 -15.89 1.65 -0.17
N TYR A 440 -15.36 0.86 0.75
CA TYR A 440 -16.05 0.44 1.98
C TYR A 440 -16.45 1.61 2.88
N PHE A 441 -15.68 2.70 2.87
CA PHE A 441 -15.88 3.89 3.72
C PHE A 441 -16.77 4.97 3.11
N LYS A 442 -17.35 4.73 1.93
CA LYS A 442 -18.24 5.71 1.28
C LYS A 442 -19.59 5.87 1.98
N THR A 443 -19.95 4.96 2.88
CA THR A 443 -21.21 5.00 3.62
C THR A 443 -20.96 5.05 5.13
N GLU A 444 -21.86 5.72 5.87
CA GLU A 444 -21.86 5.75 7.34
C GLU A 444 -21.83 4.33 7.94
N ALA A 445 -22.58 3.38 7.35
CA ALA A 445 -22.62 2.00 7.81
C ALA A 445 -21.25 1.32 7.71
N GLY A 446 -20.52 1.52 6.60
CA GLY A 446 -19.17 0.97 6.44
C GLY A 446 -18.20 1.49 7.49
N LEU A 447 -18.22 2.81 7.74
CA LEU A 447 -17.36 3.42 8.75
C LEU A 447 -17.68 2.90 10.17
N LYS A 448 -18.96 2.79 10.52
CA LYS A 448 -19.41 2.23 11.80
C LYS A 448 -19.00 0.77 11.98
N TYR A 449 -19.23 -0.06 10.97
CA TYR A 449 -18.89 -1.48 11.03
C TYR A 449 -17.39 -1.72 11.16
N MET A 450 -16.59 -0.94 10.43
CA MET A 450 -15.13 -1.02 10.57
C MET A 450 -14.66 -0.65 11.97
N ALA A 451 -15.17 0.45 12.54
CA ALA A 451 -14.81 0.87 13.90
C ALA A 451 -15.15 -0.22 14.93
N CYS A 452 -16.34 -0.84 14.80
CA CYS A 452 -16.78 -1.91 15.69
C CYS A 452 -15.95 -3.20 15.51
N ALA A 453 -15.69 -3.61 14.27
CA ALA A 453 -14.90 -4.79 13.97
C ALA A 453 -13.44 -4.63 14.45
N MET A 454 -12.85 -3.46 14.30
CA MET A 454 -11.47 -3.16 14.71
C MET A 454 -11.35 -2.73 16.19
N LYS A 455 -12.44 -2.62 16.93
CA LYS A 455 -12.47 -2.20 18.35
C LYS A 455 -11.77 -0.85 18.61
N THR A 456 -11.73 0.02 17.60
CA THR A 456 -10.98 1.27 17.65
C THR A 456 -11.69 2.37 16.86
N PRO A 457 -11.52 3.65 17.21
CA PRO A 457 -12.04 4.74 16.40
C PRO A 457 -11.48 4.67 14.97
N VAL A 458 -12.37 4.78 13.97
CA VAL A 458 -11.97 4.83 12.56
C VAL A 458 -12.47 6.13 11.94
N SER A 459 -11.58 6.82 11.22
CA SER A 459 -11.87 8.07 10.55
C SER A 459 -11.80 7.92 9.03
N ALA A 460 -12.70 8.55 8.30
CA ALA A 460 -12.57 8.79 6.86
C ALA A 460 -12.22 10.27 6.65
N MET A 461 -11.22 10.55 5.80
CA MET A 461 -10.78 11.91 5.49
C MET A 461 -11.22 12.32 4.08
N GLU A 462 -11.52 13.62 3.88
CA GLU A 462 -11.84 14.16 2.56
C GLU A 462 -10.68 13.95 1.57
N THR A 463 -9.43 13.96 2.06
CA THR A 463 -8.20 13.79 1.28
C THR A 463 -7.82 12.34 1.00
N ALA A 464 -8.57 11.36 1.52
CA ALA A 464 -8.22 9.94 1.36
C ALA A 464 -8.21 9.45 -0.11
N GLY A 465 -8.79 10.22 -1.03
CA GLY A 465 -8.79 9.95 -2.47
C GLY A 465 -7.53 10.39 -3.23
N GLU A 466 -6.69 11.24 -2.63
CA GLU A 466 -5.51 11.82 -3.29
C GLU A 466 -4.37 10.79 -3.46
N GLY A 467 -4.26 9.85 -2.51
CA GLY A 467 -3.40 8.67 -2.60
C GLY A 467 -1.90 8.94 -2.48
N GLY A 468 -1.11 7.94 -2.91
CA GLY A 468 0.33 7.92 -2.73
C GLY A 468 1.11 9.05 -3.40
N PRO A 469 0.78 9.53 -4.63
CA PRO A 469 1.53 10.63 -5.23
C PRO A 469 1.39 11.93 -4.43
N TRP A 470 0.24 12.19 -3.80
CA TRP A 470 0.08 13.30 -2.86
C TRP A 470 0.91 13.10 -1.59
N GLY A 471 0.90 11.89 -1.02
CA GLY A 471 1.76 11.54 0.10
C GLY A 471 3.25 11.73 -0.21
N MET A 472 3.67 11.40 -1.44
CA MET A 472 5.04 11.63 -1.91
C MET A 472 5.35 13.14 -2.04
N ALA A 473 4.41 13.94 -2.55
CA ALA A 473 4.56 15.40 -2.62
C ALA A 473 4.67 16.04 -1.22
N ILE A 474 3.93 15.50 -0.23
CA ILE A 474 4.05 15.89 1.18
C ILE A 474 5.44 15.55 1.74
N LEU A 475 5.97 14.34 1.46
CA LEU A 475 7.33 13.98 1.85
C LEU A 475 8.38 14.88 1.20
N ALA A 476 8.17 15.28 -0.06
CA ALA A 476 9.02 16.27 -0.73
C ALA A 476 8.95 17.64 -0.02
N ALA A 477 7.76 18.08 0.39
CA ALA A 477 7.62 19.31 1.17
C ALA A 477 8.28 19.18 2.55
N TYR A 478 8.10 18.05 3.23
CA TYR A 478 8.72 17.74 4.51
C TYR A 478 10.25 17.78 4.43
N ALA A 479 10.86 17.26 3.37
CA ALA A 479 12.32 17.28 3.17
C ALA A 479 12.91 18.70 3.16
N THR A 480 12.10 19.73 2.86
CA THR A 480 12.52 21.13 2.91
C THR A 480 12.34 21.79 4.28
N ASP A 481 11.66 21.11 5.23
CA ASP A 481 11.34 21.66 6.56
C ASP A 481 11.71 20.72 7.73
N ALA A 482 12.17 19.52 7.45
CA ALA A 482 12.36 18.39 8.36
C ALA A 482 13.25 18.67 9.60
N GLN A 483 14.07 19.70 9.58
CA GLN A 483 14.97 20.03 10.68
C GLN A 483 14.25 20.50 11.96
N LYS A 484 12.94 20.74 11.91
CA LYS A 484 12.18 21.38 12.98
C LYS A 484 11.20 20.47 13.71
N LYS A 485 10.71 19.40 13.08
CA LYS A 485 9.64 18.55 13.62
C LYS A 485 9.82 17.08 13.24
N SER A 486 9.24 16.16 14.03
CA SER A 486 9.03 14.78 13.59
C SER A 486 8.06 14.73 12.40
N LEU A 487 8.08 13.66 11.61
CA LEU A 487 7.13 13.50 10.50
C LEU A 487 5.68 13.54 11.00
N SER A 488 5.37 12.85 12.10
CA SER A 488 4.04 12.86 12.71
C SER A 488 3.60 14.26 13.14
N ASP A 489 4.48 15.03 13.81
CA ASP A 489 4.16 16.41 14.21
C ASP A 489 3.96 17.32 13.00
N TYR A 490 4.78 17.14 11.96
CA TYR A 490 4.64 17.91 10.72
C TYR A 490 3.29 17.64 10.03
N LEU A 491 2.91 16.39 9.92
CA LEU A 491 1.61 16.03 9.34
C LEU A 491 0.45 16.60 10.19
N ASN A 492 0.46 16.37 11.48
CA ASN A 492 -0.63 16.81 12.38
C ASN A 492 -0.79 18.33 12.43
N GLN A 493 0.32 19.08 12.44
CA GLN A 493 0.28 20.53 12.67
C GLN A 493 0.25 21.36 11.39
N ASN A 494 0.71 20.82 10.24
CA ASN A 494 0.78 21.58 9.01
C ASN A 494 -0.17 21.03 7.94
N VAL A 495 -0.14 19.71 7.69
CA VAL A 495 -0.88 19.13 6.56
C VAL A 495 -2.35 18.88 6.91
N PHE A 496 -2.59 18.27 8.07
CA PHE A 496 -3.92 17.82 8.49
C PHE A 496 -4.56 18.67 9.60
N ALA A 497 -3.95 19.81 9.95
CA ALA A 497 -4.46 20.69 11.01
C ALA A 497 -5.93 21.13 10.80
N GLU A 498 -6.31 21.39 9.55
CA GLU A 498 -7.64 21.85 9.16
C GLU A 498 -8.43 20.78 8.36
N CYS A 499 -7.88 19.56 8.23
CA CYS A 499 -8.54 18.51 7.46
C CYS A 499 -9.82 18.02 8.14
N LYS A 500 -10.92 18.07 7.41
CA LYS A 500 -12.17 17.52 7.90
C LYS A 500 -12.13 16.00 7.84
N LYS A 501 -12.54 15.39 8.93
CA LYS A 501 -12.64 13.95 9.07
C LYS A 501 -13.97 13.57 9.70
N GLU A 502 -14.58 12.53 9.18
CA GLU A 502 -15.69 11.85 9.80
C GLU A 502 -15.15 10.69 10.62
N THR A 503 -15.45 10.65 11.92
CA THR A 503 -14.94 9.61 12.82
C THR A 503 -16.10 8.84 13.45
N SER A 504 -16.06 7.52 13.32
CA SER A 504 -16.95 6.62 14.05
C SER A 504 -16.21 6.00 15.23
N GLN A 505 -16.84 6.06 16.39
CA GLN A 505 -16.44 5.30 17.57
C GLN A 505 -17.05 3.89 17.50
N PRO A 506 -16.43 2.87 18.12
CA PRO A 506 -17.08 1.58 18.30
C PRO A 506 -18.42 1.74 19.04
N ASP A 507 -19.53 1.39 18.37
CA ASP A 507 -20.86 1.36 18.95
C ASP A 507 -21.07 0.05 19.70
N GLU A 508 -21.56 0.07 20.94
CA GLU A 508 -21.68 -1.10 21.79
C GLU A 508 -22.60 -2.18 21.17
N LYS A 509 -23.75 -1.77 20.63
CA LYS A 509 -24.74 -2.67 20.06
C LYS A 509 -24.21 -3.33 18.78
N ILE A 510 -23.59 -2.55 17.89
CA ILE A 510 -23.04 -3.05 16.64
C ILE A 510 -21.80 -3.92 16.92
N SER A 511 -20.96 -3.54 17.89
CA SER A 511 -19.80 -4.33 18.31
C SER A 511 -20.25 -5.70 18.84
N LYS A 512 -21.29 -5.76 19.67
CA LYS A 512 -21.86 -7.01 20.13
C LYS A 512 -22.41 -7.86 18.98
N SER A 513 -23.11 -7.22 18.04
CA SER A 513 -23.62 -7.88 16.83
C SER A 513 -22.47 -8.48 16.00
N PHE A 514 -21.38 -7.71 15.81
CA PHE A 514 -20.20 -8.20 15.11
C PHE A 514 -19.55 -9.39 15.82
N GLU A 515 -19.38 -9.35 17.14
CA GLU A 515 -18.78 -10.47 17.89
C GLU A 515 -19.63 -11.75 17.78
N VAL A 516 -20.99 -11.64 17.86
CA VAL A 516 -21.89 -12.77 17.66
C VAL A 516 -21.74 -13.38 16.26
N PHE A 517 -21.69 -12.53 15.22
CA PHE A 517 -21.41 -12.96 13.86
C PHE A 517 -20.02 -13.58 13.74
N TYR A 518 -18.98 -12.95 14.30
CA TYR A 518 -17.59 -13.33 14.17
C TYR A 518 -17.30 -14.72 14.80
N GLU A 519 -17.91 -15.03 15.94
CA GLU A 519 -17.82 -16.36 16.53
C GLU A 519 -18.45 -17.43 15.59
N ARG A 520 -19.57 -17.12 14.94
CA ARG A 520 -20.18 -17.98 13.93
C ARG A 520 -19.29 -18.12 12.70
N TYR A 521 -18.71 -17.01 12.24
CA TYR A 521 -17.79 -16.97 11.11
C TYR A 521 -16.57 -17.87 11.35
N LYS A 522 -15.91 -17.77 12.50
CA LYS A 522 -14.76 -18.65 12.84
C LYS A 522 -15.15 -20.13 12.86
N LYS A 523 -16.27 -20.48 13.47
CA LYS A 523 -16.77 -21.88 13.51
C LYS A 523 -17.13 -22.39 12.13
N GLY A 524 -17.70 -21.56 11.30
CA GLY A 524 -18.15 -21.91 9.94
C GLY A 524 -17.02 -22.02 8.91
N LEU A 525 -15.76 -21.68 9.21
CA LEU A 525 -14.63 -21.91 8.31
C LEU A 525 -14.49 -23.38 7.90
N ALA A 526 -14.97 -24.31 8.72
CA ALA A 526 -15.05 -25.73 8.36
C ALA A 526 -16.01 -25.99 7.18
N VAL A 527 -17.09 -25.20 7.03
CA VAL A 527 -18.02 -25.27 5.91
C VAL A 527 -17.36 -24.75 4.63
N GLU A 528 -16.68 -23.62 4.72
CA GLU A 528 -15.88 -23.06 3.61
C GLU A 528 -14.82 -24.07 3.14
N LYS A 529 -14.12 -24.70 4.08
CA LYS A 529 -13.15 -25.76 3.77
C LYS A 529 -13.78 -26.91 3.00
N ALA A 530 -14.91 -27.41 3.47
CA ALA A 530 -15.65 -28.51 2.79
C ALA A 530 -16.09 -28.07 1.37
N ALA A 531 -16.54 -26.83 1.19
CA ALA A 531 -16.92 -26.31 -0.13
C ALA A 531 -15.71 -26.21 -1.08
N VAL A 532 -14.57 -25.72 -0.60
CA VAL A 532 -13.32 -25.63 -1.40
C VAL A 532 -12.83 -27.03 -1.80
N GLU A 533 -12.92 -28.00 -0.91
CA GLU A 533 -12.45 -29.36 -1.17
C GLU A 533 -13.42 -30.17 -2.05
N SER A 534 -14.72 -29.80 -2.11
CA SER A 534 -15.76 -30.55 -2.79
C SER A 534 -16.23 -29.97 -4.12
N LEU A 535 -16.03 -28.66 -4.37
CA LEU A 535 -16.52 -27.92 -5.53
C LEU A 535 -15.35 -27.27 -6.31
#